data_0c3b22bcb7ad6f73b9714a5ebe6f9b39
#
_entry.id   0c3b22bcb7ad6f73b9714a5ebe6f9b39
#
_cell.length_a   1.000
_cell.length_b   1.000
_cell.length_c   1.000
_cell.angle_alpha   90.00
_cell.angle_beta   90.00
_cell.angle_gamma   90.00
#
_symmetry.space_group_name_H-M   'P 1'
#
loop_
_entity.id
_entity.type
_entity.pdbx_description
1 polymer ?
#
loop_
_entity_poly.entity_id
_entity_poly.type
_entity_poly.pdbx_seq_one_letter_code
_entity_poly.pdbx_strand_id
1 'polypeptide(L)'
;MRSRRLDYSESTRSALVDSAVELFTKRGYAGTSLDEVAKRARVTKGALYHHFSGKQALFEAAFAQVESAVFGRLEEIMRGPEPPWERALAGLREFISSCLDPSYQRIAIHEGPVVMGWERWREAEDRASFGLIRSSLEDLIEAGEVDSVPVEITARLLFGALSSAATEIASSPDPKKVGAEVETVIVQLLTRVRRTD
;
A
#
# COMPACT_ATOMS: atom_id res chain seq x y z
N MET A 1 4.36 -36.38 4.85
CA MET A 1 4.75 -36.10 3.45
C MET A 1 3.98 -34.94 2.79
N ARG A 2 2.74 -34.67 3.17
CA ARG A 2 1.91 -33.58 2.61
C ARG A 2 2.44 -32.17 2.97
N SER A 3 2.97 -31.95 4.17
CA SER A 3 3.54 -30.69 4.67
C SER A 3 4.73 -30.21 3.84
N ARG A 4 5.77 -31.04 3.66
CA ARG A 4 6.98 -30.66 2.91
C ARG A 4 6.74 -30.24 1.46
N ARG A 5 5.71 -30.78 0.80
CA ARG A 5 5.38 -30.43 -0.59
C ARG A 5 4.62 -29.11 -0.67
N LEU A 6 3.82 -28.80 0.35
CA LEU A 6 3.17 -27.50 0.50
C LEU A 6 4.20 -26.41 0.82
N ASP A 7 5.11 -26.65 1.78
CA ASP A 7 6.17 -25.73 2.17
C ASP A 7 7.08 -25.36 0.97
N TYR A 8 7.43 -26.36 0.14
CA TYR A 8 8.22 -26.12 -1.07
C TYR A 8 7.45 -25.33 -2.14
N SER A 9 6.15 -25.59 -2.29
CA SER A 9 5.28 -24.85 -3.21
C SER A 9 5.14 -23.38 -2.80
N GLU A 10 4.92 -23.11 -1.51
CA GLU A 10 4.82 -21.76 -0.98
C GLU A 10 6.15 -21.00 -1.10
N SER A 11 7.27 -21.64 -0.79
CA SER A 11 8.60 -21.07 -0.95
C SER A 11 8.90 -20.70 -2.41
N THR A 12 8.52 -21.55 -3.36
CA THR A 12 8.67 -21.27 -4.79
C THR A 12 7.80 -20.08 -5.23
N ARG A 13 6.56 -20.04 -4.75
CA ARG A 13 5.65 -18.91 -5.05
C ARG A 13 6.17 -17.60 -4.50
N SER A 14 6.66 -17.58 -3.25
CA SER A 14 7.28 -16.39 -2.64
C SER A 14 8.49 -15.92 -3.44
N ALA A 15 9.43 -16.81 -3.79
CA ALA A 15 10.60 -16.46 -4.58
C ALA A 15 10.26 -15.86 -5.96
N LEU A 16 9.16 -16.33 -6.59
CA LEU A 16 8.66 -15.76 -7.83
C LEU A 16 8.10 -14.34 -7.63
N VAL A 17 7.33 -14.13 -6.57
CA VAL A 17 6.75 -12.81 -6.27
C VAL A 17 7.84 -11.82 -5.87
N ASP A 18 8.81 -12.20 -5.03
CA ASP A 18 9.95 -11.35 -4.66
C ASP A 18 10.76 -10.92 -5.89
N SER A 19 11.04 -11.88 -6.78
CA SER A 19 11.73 -11.61 -8.05
C SER A 19 10.92 -10.69 -8.97
N ALA A 20 9.58 -10.84 -8.97
CA ALA A 20 8.69 -10.00 -9.75
C ALA A 20 8.64 -8.57 -9.19
N VAL A 21 8.49 -8.40 -7.87
CA VAL A 21 8.56 -7.08 -7.22
C VAL A 21 9.83 -6.35 -7.63
N GLU A 22 10.99 -7.00 -7.52
CA GLU A 22 12.25 -6.35 -7.88
C GLU A 22 12.34 -5.97 -9.36
N LEU A 23 11.92 -6.85 -10.26
CA LEU A 23 11.99 -6.59 -11.70
C LEU A 23 10.95 -5.55 -12.14
N PHE A 24 9.72 -5.61 -11.64
CA PHE A 24 8.69 -4.60 -11.91
C PHE A 24 9.10 -3.23 -11.39
N THR A 25 9.66 -3.15 -10.18
CA THR A 25 10.20 -1.90 -9.64
C THR A 25 11.26 -1.28 -10.56
N LYS A 26 12.20 -2.09 -11.04
CA LYS A 26 13.32 -1.60 -11.83
C LYS A 26 12.97 -1.28 -13.28
N ARG A 27 12.10 -2.07 -13.92
CA ARG A 27 11.87 -2.06 -15.38
C ARG A 27 10.43 -1.81 -15.77
N GLY A 28 9.53 -1.78 -14.80
CA GLY A 28 8.10 -1.71 -15.00
C GLY A 28 7.48 -3.00 -15.54
N TYR A 29 6.16 -3.00 -15.61
CA TYR A 29 5.39 -4.13 -16.11
C TYR A 29 5.77 -4.46 -17.57
N ALA A 30 5.75 -3.47 -18.46
CA ALA A 30 6.05 -3.69 -19.88
C ALA A 30 7.46 -4.26 -20.09
N GLY A 31 8.46 -3.73 -19.37
CA GLY A 31 9.88 -4.08 -19.51
C GLY A 31 10.32 -5.38 -18.82
N THR A 32 9.40 -6.13 -18.19
CA THR A 32 9.70 -7.38 -17.50
C THR A 32 9.05 -8.56 -18.20
N SER A 33 9.79 -9.66 -18.39
CA SER A 33 9.28 -10.93 -18.94
C SER A 33 9.15 -12.01 -17.86
N LEU A 34 8.22 -12.95 -18.04
CA LEU A 34 8.07 -14.10 -17.14
C LEU A 34 9.34 -15.00 -17.11
N ASP A 35 10.06 -15.08 -18.24
CA ASP A 35 11.29 -15.87 -18.33
C ASP A 35 12.42 -15.26 -17.47
N GLU A 36 12.52 -13.93 -17.44
CA GLU A 36 13.47 -13.24 -16.55
C GLU A 36 13.12 -13.42 -15.08
N VAL A 37 11.81 -13.37 -14.72
CA VAL A 37 11.36 -13.63 -13.35
C VAL A 37 11.70 -15.06 -12.94
N ALA A 38 11.38 -16.07 -13.76
CA ALA A 38 11.69 -17.47 -13.46
C ALA A 38 13.20 -17.70 -13.29
N LYS A 39 14.02 -17.12 -14.20
CA LYS A 39 15.49 -17.17 -14.11
C LYS A 39 16.01 -16.56 -12.83
N ARG A 40 15.49 -15.39 -12.43
CA ARG A 40 15.89 -14.71 -11.20
C ARG A 40 15.48 -15.47 -9.96
N ALA A 41 14.27 -16.01 -9.92
CA ALA A 41 13.76 -16.85 -8.86
C ALA A 41 14.43 -18.24 -8.80
N ARG A 42 15.30 -18.57 -9.79
CA ARG A 42 15.98 -19.87 -9.92
C ARG A 42 14.99 -21.04 -10.04
N VAL A 43 13.88 -20.83 -10.71
CA VAL A 43 12.87 -21.86 -10.96
C VAL A 43 12.68 -22.09 -12.45
N THR A 44 12.09 -23.22 -12.82
CA THR A 44 11.77 -23.51 -14.21
C THR A 44 10.56 -22.71 -14.68
N LYS A 45 10.46 -22.47 -15.98
CA LYS A 45 9.29 -21.84 -16.61
C LYS A 45 8.00 -22.63 -16.31
N GLY A 46 8.07 -23.96 -16.30
CA GLY A 46 6.95 -24.83 -15.94
C GLY A 46 6.47 -24.63 -14.49
N ALA A 47 7.40 -24.43 -13.54
CA ALA A 47 7.06 -24.13 -12.16
C ALA A 47 6.37 -22.75 -12.03
N LEU A 48 6.81 -21.73 -12.78
CA LEU A 48 6.14 -20.43 -12.82
C LEU A 48 4.70 -20.56 -13.31
N TYR A 49 4.47 -21.23 -14.44
CA TYR A 49 3.11 -21.42 -14.98
C TYR A 49 2.22 -22.33 -14.14
N HIS A 50 2.81 -23.13 -13.25
CA HIS A 50 2.04 -23.87 -12.24
C HIS A 50 1.46 -22.94 -11.17
N HIS A 51 2.15 -21.84 -10.82
CA HIS A 51 1.73 -20.89 -9.79
C HIS A 51 0.94 -19.69 -10.33
N PHE A 52 1.23 -19.26 -11.55
CA PHE A 52 0.63 -18.05 -12.13
C PHE A 52 0.18 -18.30 -13.55
N SER A 53 -1.07 -17.94 -13.85
CA SER A 53 -1.67 -18.08 -15.18
C SER A 53 -1.05 -17.18 -16.25
N GLY A 54 -0.29 -16.16 -15.84
CA GLY A 54 0.36 -15.21 -16.74
C GLY A 54 0.98 -14.04 -16.00
N LYS A 55 1.50 -13.07 -16.78
CA LYS A 55 2.21 -11.92 -16.26
C LYS A 55 1.33 -11.02 -15.39
N GLN A 56 0.06 -10.86 -15.75
CA GLN A 56 -0.90 -10.07 -14.97
C GLN A 56 -1.15 -10.69 -13.60
N ALA A 57 -1.38 -12.02 -13.52
CA ALA A 57 -1.58 -12.71 -12.25
C ALA A 57 -0.35 -12.62 -11.34
N LEU A 58 0.85 -12.65 -11.91
CA LEU A 58 2.08 -12.42 -11.16
C LEU A 58 2.22 -10.98 -10.70
N PHE A 59 1.83 -10.01 -11.53
CA PHE A 59 1.81 -8.59 -11.14
C PHE A 59 0.81 -8.33 -10.00
N GLU A 60 -0.39 -8.88 -10.08
CA GLU A 60 -1.40 -8.79 -9.01
C GLU A 60 -0.87 -9.36 -7.67
N ALA A 61 -0.10 -10.43 -7.72
CA ALA A 61 0.55 -10.99 -6.53
C ALA A 61 1.69 -10.10 -6.01
N ALA A 62 2.47 -9.47 -6.90
CA ALA A 62 3.50 -8.51 -6.53
C ALA A 62 2.90 -7.24 -5.93
N PHE A 63 1.81 -6.74 -6.51
CA PHE A 63 1.01 -5.63 -5.98
C PHE A 63 0.52 -5.95 -4.56
N ALA A 64 -0.13 -7.11 -4.38
CA ALA A 64 -0.63 -7.52 -3.08
C ALA A 64 0.47 -7.64 -2.01
N GLN A 65 1.68 -8.08 -2.38
CA GLN A 65 2.82 -8.16 -1.47
C GLN A 65 3.30 -6.77 -1.05
N VAL A 66 3.43 -5.84 -2.00
CA VAL A 66 3.86 -4.45 -1.74
C VAL A 66 2.85 -3.74 -0.85
N GLU A 67 1.56 -3.85 -1.18
CA GLU A 67 0.45 -3.34 -0.37
C GLU A 67 0.48 -3.90 1.05
N SER A 68 0.52 -5.23 1.19
CA SER A 68 0.52 -5.90 2.49
C SER A 68 1.68 -5.45 3.40
N ALA A 69 2.85 -5.14 2.83
CA ALA A 69 3.98 -4.64 3.59
C ALA A 69 3.73 -3.23 4.14
N VAL A 70 3.09 -2.35 3.37
CA VAL A 70 2.71 -0.99 3.81
C VAL A 70 1.63 -1.06 4.88
N PHE A 71 0.55 -1.82 4.61
CA PHE A 71 -0.57 -1.93 5.54
C PHE A 71 -0.20 -2.63 6.85
N GLY A 72 0.68 -3.62 6.82
CA GLY A 72 1.19 -4.25 8.04
C GLY A 72 1.85 -3.25 8.98
N ARG A 73 2.67 -2.32 8.47
CA ARG A 73 3.28 -1.27 9.29
C ARG A 73 2.26 -0.25 9.81
N LEU A 74 1.30 0.13 8.97
CA LEU A 74 0.22 1.02 9.39
C LEU A 74 -0.65 0.39 10.48
N GLU A 75 -1.03 -0.87 10.34
CA GLU A 75 -1.78 -1.61 11.35
C GLU A 75 -1.03 -1.73 12.69
N GLU A 76 0.29 -1.95 12.67
CA GLU A 76 1.11 -1.98 13.88
C GLU A 76 1.06 -0.63 14.60
N ILE A 77 1.17 0.48 13.87
CA ILE A 77 1.05 1.83 14.42
C ILE A 77 -0.35 2.06 15.01
N MET A 78 -1.40 1.68 14.28
CA MET A 78 -2.78 1.86 14.75
C MET A 78 -3.12 1.03 15.98
N ARG A 79 -2.45 -0.12 16.19
CA ARG A 79 -2.59 -0.95 17.41
C ARG A 79 -1.66 -0.55 18.56
N GLY A 80 -0.80 0.45 18.34
CA GLY A 80 0.16 0.94 19.34
C GLY A 80 -0.51 1.47 20.63
N PRO A 81 0.24 1.59 21.72
CA PRO A 81 -0.27 2.06 23.00
C PRO A 81 -0.44 3.59 23.07
N GLU A 82 -0.01 4.32 22.07
CA GLU A 82 -0.05 5.78 22.05
C GLU A 82 -1.50 6.30 21.96
N PRO A 83 -1.76 7.56 22.37
CA PRO A 83 -3.06 8.19 22.21
C PRO A 83 -3.51 8.20 20.73
N PRO A 84 -4.84 8.17 20.46
CA PRO A 84 -5.36 8.12 19.08
C PRO A 84 -4.81 9.20 18.16
N TRP A 85 -4.65 10.42 18.64
CA TRP A 85 -4.07 11.51 17.87
C TRP A 85 -2.63 11.24 17.43
N GLU A 86 -1.81 10.77 18.33
CA GLU A 86 -0.40 10.45 18.05
C GLU A 86 -0.28 9.29 17.08
N ARG A 87 -1.14 8.27 17.21
CA ARG A 87 -1.23 7.16 16.25
C ARG A 87 -1.64 7.63 14.87
N ALA A 88 -2.63 8.52 14.77
CA ALA A 88 -3.08 9.10 13.49
C ALA A 88 -1.96 9.87 12.79
N LEU A 89 -1.20 10.69 13.53
CA LEU A 89 -0.05 11.42 12.98
C LEU A 89 1.10 10.48 12.58
N ALA A 90 1.38 9.48 13.39
CA ALA A 90 2.41 8.47 13.07
C ALA A 90 2.02 7.66 11.83
N GLY A 91 0.74 7.28 11.70
CA GLY A 91 0.21 6.62 10.51
C GLY A 91 0.31 7.46 9.25
N LEU A 92 0.00 8.77 9.34
CA LEU A 92 0.19 9.70 8.23
C LEU A 92 1.65 9.76 7.77
N ARG A 93 2.60 9.85 8.71
CA ARG A 93 4.04 9.89 8.39
C ARG A 93 4.51 8.59 7.75
N GLU A 94 4.07 7.44 8.29
CA GLU A 94 4.38 6.14 7.70
C GLU A 94 3.81 5.99 6.29
N PHE A 95 2.57 6.44 6.07
CA PHE A 95 1.97 6.46 4.73
C PHE A 95 2.79 7.31 3.75
N ILE A 96 3.15 8.53 4.13
CA ILE A 96 4.00 9.41 3.29
C ILE A 96 5.37 8.79 3.04
N SER A 97 5.98 8.18 4.06
CA SER A 97 7.24 7.44 3.92
C SER A 97 7.11 6.28 2.92
N SER A 98 6.00 5.54 2.97
CA SER A 98 5.70 4.47 2.02
C SER A 98 5.54 5.00 0.59
N CYS A 99 4.96 6.19 0.40
CA CYS A 99 4.88 6.85 -0.91
C CYS A 99 6.26 7.24 -1.49
N LEU A 100 7.32 7.22 -0.68
CA LEU A 100 8.70 7.44 -1.15
C LEU A 100 9.42 6.13 -1.54
N ASP A 101 8.85 4.96 -1.23
CA ASP A 101 9.41 3.67 -1.60
C ASP A 101 9.27 3.41 -3.11
N PRO A 102 10.37 3.07 -3.83
CA PRO A 102 10.31 2.87 -5.27
C PRO A 102 9.38 1.74 -5.72
N SER A 103 9.22 0.68 -4.91
CA SER A 103 8.35 -0.44 -5.25
C SER A 103 6.88 -0.05 -5.11
N TYR A 104 6.54 0.69 -4.05
CA TYR A 104 5.20 1.21 -3.84
C TYR A 104 4.80 2.22 -4.91
N GLN A 105 5.68 3.19 -5.22
CA GLN A 105 5.47 4.15 -6.29
C GLN A 105 5.19 3.45 -7.63
N ARG A 106 6.09 2.53 -8.02
CA ARG A 106 6.02 1.92 -9.33
C ARG A 106 4.86 0.94 -9.46
N ILE A 107 4.74 0.02 -8.50
CA ILE A 107 3.81 -1.10 -8.60
C ILE A 107 2.41 -0.70 -8.15
N ALA A 108 2.27 -0.04 -6.99
CA ALA A 108 0.97 0.28 -6.44
C ALA A 108 0.36 1.54 -7.07
N ILE A 109 1.12 2.65 -7.09
CA ILE A 109 0.57 3.95 -7.49
C ILE A 109 0.53 4.10 -9.01
N HIS A 110 1.64 3.85 -9.73
CA HIS A 110 1.71 4.13 -11.17
C HIS A 110 1.14 3.02 -12.06
N GLU A 111 1.54 1.77 -11.83
CA GLU A 111 1.19 0.66 -12.72
C GLU A 111 -0.05 -0.12 -12.29
N GLY A 112 -0.37 -0.13 -10.98
CA GLY A 112 -1.55 -0.80 -10.45
C GLY A 112 -2.83 -0.46 -11.20
N PRO A 113 -3.22 0.83 -11.31
CA PRO A 113 -4.44 1.23 -12.02
C PRO A 113 -4.46 0.81 -13.50
N VAL A 114 -3.29 0.83 -14.16
CA VAL A 114 -3.16 0.54 -15.60
C VAL A 114 -3.20 -0.96 -15.87
N VAL A 115 -2.48 -1.76 -15.08
CA VAL A 115 -2.32 -3.21 -15.31
C VAL A 115 -3.52 -4.01 -14.80
N MET A 116 -4.03 -3.64 -13.62
CA MET A 116 -5.18 -4.33 -13.00
C MET A 116 -6.52 -3.82 -13.54
N GLY A 117 -6.55 -2.59 -14.07
CA GLY A 117 -7.76 -1.83 -14.35
C GLY A 117 -8.27 -1.08 -13.11
N TRP A 118 -8.86 0.09 -13.34
CA TRP A 118 -9.26 1.04 -12.29
C TRP A 118 -10.16 0.42 -11.21
N GLU A 119 -11.16 -0.38 -11.59
CA GLU A 119 -12.10 -0.98 -10.66
C GLU A 119 -11.43 -1.96 -9.69
N ARG A 120 -10.63 -2.89 -10.21
CA ARG A 120 -9.92 -3.89 -9.39
C ARG A 120 -8.87 -3.27 -8.49
N TRP A 121 -8.13 -2.31 -9.01
CA TRP A 121 -7.15 -1.56 -8.24
C TRP A 121 -7.83 -0.82 -7.09
N ARG A 122 -8.90 -0.09 -7.38
CA ARG A 122 -9.67 0.64 -6.38
C ARG A 122 -10.29 -0.28 -5.31
N GLU A 123 -10.82 -1.44 -5.69
CA GLU A 123 -11.32 -2.43 -4.74
C GLU A 123 -10.20 -2.98 -3.83
N ALA A 124 -8.99 -3.12 -4.33
CA ALA A 124 -7.85 -3.55 -3.54
C ALA A 124 -7.45 -2.47 -2.52
N GLU A 125 -7.33 -1.23 -2.95
CA GLU A 125 -7.08 -0.05 -2.11
C GLU A 125 -8.16 0.13 -1.03
N ASP A 126 -9.45 0.07 -1.40
CA ASP A 126 -10.57 0.20 -0.45
C ASP A 126 -10.52 -0.86 0.65
N ARG A 127 -10.20 -2.12 0.31
CA ARG A 127 -10.15 -3.21 1.29
C ARG A 127 -9.06 -3.04 2.32
N ALA A 128 -7.94 -2.46 1.93
CA ALA A 128 -6.77 -2.33 2.78
C ALA A 128 -6.78 -1.01 3.57
N SER A 129 -6.92 0.14 2.89
CA SER A 129 -6.71 1.47 3.46
C SER A 129 -7.94 2.05 4.16
N PHE A 130 -9.12 1.86 3.55
CA PHE A 130 -10.32 2.51 4.02
C PHE A 130 -10.71 2.10 5.45
N GLY A 131 -10.55 0.82 5.77
CA GLY A 131 -10.83 0.29 7.11
C GLY A 131 -9.96 0.94 8.20
N LEU A 132 -8.68 1.16 7.91
CA LEU A 132 -7.75 1.81 8.86
C LEU A 132 -8.11 3.28 9.09
N ILE A 133 -8.43 4.02 8.02
CA ILE A 133 -8.82 5.43 8.13
C ILE A 133 -10.12 5.56 8.93
N ARG A 134 -11.10 4.71 8.65
CA ARG A 134 -12.37 4.70 9.37
C ARG A 134 -12.18 4.41 10.85
N SER A 135 -11.44 3.35 11.18
CA SER A 135 -11.16 2.98 12.57
C SER A 135 -10.38 4.06 13.31
N SER A 136 -9.38 4.69 12.67
CA SER A 136 -8.64 5.81 13.25
C SER A 136 -9.55 7.01 13.56
N LEU A 137 -10.50 7.31 12.69
CA LEU A 137 -11.47 8.38 12.92
C LEU A 137 -12.45 8.04 14.05
N GLU A 138 -12.90 6.79 14.13
CA GLU A 138 -13.75 6.30 15.24
C GLU A 138 -13.02 6.45 16.58
N ASP A 139 -11.75 6.03 16.66
CA ASP A 139 -10.91 6.16 17.86
C ASP A 139 -10.74 7.63 18.30
N LEU A 140 -10.52 8.55 17.35
CA LEU A 140 -10.38 9.98 17.63
C LEU A 140 -11.67 10.61 18.17
N ILE A 141 -12.83 10.20 17.65
CA ILE A 141 -14.13 10.67 18.10
C ILE A 141 -14.43 10.10 19.50
N GLU A 142 -14.17 8.80 19.72
CA GLU A 142 -14.39 8.15 21.02
C GLU A 142 -13.50 8.74 22.11
N ALA A 143 -12.27 9.10 21.80
CA ALA A 143 -11.36 9.80 22.70
C ALA A 143 -11.74 11.27 22.93
N GLY A 144 -12.74 11.81 22.22
CA GLY A 144 -13.16 13.21 22.32
C GLY A 144 -12.16 14.20 21.71
N GLU A 145 -11.20 13.73 20.95
CA GLU A 145 -10.17 14.57 20.31
C GLU A 145 -10.68 15.26 19.03
N VAL A 146 -11.76 14.75 18.43
CA VAL A 146 -12.45 15.32 17.28
C VAL A 146 -13.96 15.30 17.55
N ASP A 147 -14.67 16.32 17.06
CA ASP A 147 -16.13 16.35 17.16
C ASP A 147 -16.76 15.19 16.37
N SER A 148 -17.97 14.78 16.80
CA SER A 148 -18.73 13.75 16.11
C SER A 148 -19.08 14.21 14.69
N VAL A 149 -18.68 13.43 13.70
CA VAL A 149 -18.94 13.64 12.27
C VAL A 149 -19.50 12.38 11.64
N PRO A 150 -20.15 12.46 10.47
CA PRO A 150 -20.56 11.27 9.71
C PRO A 150 -19.31 10.44 9.29
N VAL A 151 -18.98 9.41 10.07
CA VAL A 151 -17.71 8.66 9.96
C VAL A 151 -17.46 8.14 8.55
N GLU A 152 -18.45 7.46 7.94
CA GLU A 152 -18.29 6.82 6.64
C GLU A 152 -17.92 7.81 5.52
N ILE A 153 -18.61 8.93 5.43
CA ILE A 153 -18.34 9.93 4.38
C ILE A 153 -17.04 10.69 4.65
N THR A 154 -16.75 10.98 5.93
CA THR A 154 -15.50 11.65 6.32
C THR A 154 -14.29 10.76 6.02
N ALA A 155 -14.35 9.48 6.36
CA ALA A 155 -13.29 8.52 6.03
C ALA A 155 -13.10 8.38 4.51
N ARG A 156 -14.17 8.41 3.71
CA ARG A 156 -14.10 8.42 2.24
C ARG A 156 -13.39 9.65 1.69
N LEU A 157 -13.68 10.82 2.24
CA LEU A 157 -13.03 12.08 1.82
C LEU A 157 -11.54 12.07 2.19
N LEU A 158 -11.21 11.60 3.41
CA LEU A 158 -9.81 11.44 3.84
C LEU A 158 -9.05 10.44 2.96
N PHE A 159 -9.65 9.29 2.67
CA PHE A 159 -9.09 8.31 1.74
C PHE A 159 -8.81 8.92 0.37
N GLY A 160 -9.77 9.66 -0.20
CA GLY A 160 -9.57 10.35 -1.49
C GLY A 160 -8.45 11.39 -1.45
N ALA A 161 -8.33 12.15 -0.36
CA ALA A 161 -7.27 13.11 -0.18
C ALA A 161 -5.88 12.44 -0.09
N LEU A 162 -5.77 11.34 0.67
CA LEU A 162 -4.52 10.58 0.80
C LEU A 162 -4.13 9.91 -0.52
N SER A 163 -5.09 9.33 -1.27
CA SER A 163 -4.82 8.75 -2.60
C SER A 163 -4.34 9.80 -3.60
N SER A 164 -4.92 11.01 -3.57
CA SER A 164 -4.42 12.13 -4.38
C SER A 164 -3.00 12.54 -3.96
N ALA A 165 -2.75 12.64 -2.67
CA ALA A 165 -1.42 12.98 -2.14
C ALA A 165 -0.37 11.93 -2.55
N ALA A 166 -0.69 10.64 -2.50
CA ALA A 166 0.19 9.56 -2.95
C ALA A 166 0.59 9.73 -4.43
N THR A 167 -0.40 10.06 -5.28
CA THR A 167 -0.17 10.29 -6.71
C THR A 167 0.73 11.50 -6.95
N GLU A 168 0.50 12.61 -6.24
CA GLU A 168 1.32 13.81 -6.35
C GLU A 168 2.77 13.56 -5.90
N ILE A 169 2.96 12.87 -4.78
CA ILE A 169 4.29 12.50 -4.28
C ILE A 169 5.01 11.63 -5.31
N ALA A 170 4.36 10.56 -5.79
CA ALA A 170 4.97 9.60 -6.70
C ALA A 170 5.29 10.18 -8.08
N SER A 171 4.52 11.17 -8.55
CA SER A 171 4.69 11.81 -9.86
C SER A 171 5.66 13.00 -9.84
N SER A 172 6.09 13.43 -8.66
CA SER A 172 6.96 14.59 -8.50
C SER A 172 8.41 14.31 -8.93
N PRO A 173 9.12 15.28 -9.53
CA PRO A 173 10.57 15.20 -9.68
C PRO A 173 11.33 15.26 -8.35
N ASP A 174 10.70 15.77 -7.29
CA ASP A 174 11.21 15.78 -5.91
C ASP A 174 10.15 15.24 -4.93
N PRO A 175 9.99 13.90 -4.85
CA PRO A 175 8.99 13.27 -4.01
C PRO A 175 9.14 13.60 -2.52
N LYS A 176 10.39 13.77 -2.05
CA LYS A 176 10.66 14.10 -0.63
C LYS A 176 10.13 15.47 -0.26
N LYS A 177 10.35 16.46 -1.12
CA LYS A 177 9.84 17.82 -0.91
C LYS A 177 8.32 17.82 -0.88
N VAL A 178 7.68 17.20 -1.89
CA VAL A 178 6.21 17.14 -1.94
C VAL A 178 5.64 16.36 -0.76
N GLY A 179 6.28 15.28 -0.34
CA GLY A 179 5.88 14.54 0.87
C GLY A 179 5.88 15.41 2.13
N ALA A 180 6.89 16.23 2.33
CA ALA A 180 6.97 17.17 3.46
C ALA A 180 5.88 18.27 3.37
N GLU A 181 5.60 18.76 2.18
CA GLU A 181 4.52 19.74 1.95
C GLU A 181 3.14 19.11 2.23
N VAL A 182 2.90 17.88 1.77
CA VAL A 182 1.67 17.11 2.06
C VAL A 182 1.50 16.90 3.56
N GLU A 183 2.55 16.44 4.27
CA GLU A 183 2.50 16.28 5.72
C GLU A 183 2.09 17.59 6.40
N THR A 184 2.76 18.67 6.05
CA THR A 184 2.49 20.01 6.63
C THR A 184 1.03 20.40 6.44
N VAL A 185 0.49 20.28 5.23
CA VAL A 185 -0.88 20.69 4.91
C VAL A 185 -1.89 19.81 5.65
N ILE A 186 -1.71 18.49 5.62
CA ILE A 186 -2.66 17.55 6.26
C ILE A 186 -2.63 17.75 7.78
N VAL A 187 -1.45 17.89 8.41
CA VAL A 187 -1.34 18.15 9.86
C VAL A 187 -2.03 19.46 10.24
N GLN A 188 -1.85 20.52 9.45
CA GLN A 188 -2.56 21.80 9.70
C GLN A 188 -4.07 21.65 9.62
N LEU A 189 -4.59 20.91 8.64
CA LEU A 189 -6.02 20.67 8.50
C LEU A 189 -6.57 19.83 9.67
N LEU A 190 -5.87 18.76 10.05
CA LEU A 190 -6.25 17.91 11.17
C LEU A 190 -6.23 18.69 12.50
N THR A 191 -5.20 19.50 12.73
CA THR A 191 -5.10 20.33 13.94
C THR A 191 -6.24 21.34 14.09
N ARG A 192 -6.80 21.82 12.96
CA ARG A 192 -7.95 22.76 13.01
C ARG A 192 -9.28 22.09 13.37
N VAL A 193 -9.41 20.81 13.17
CA VAL A 193 -10.61 20.04 13.55
C VAL A 193 -10.45 19.33 14.90
N ARG A 194 -9.24 19.38 15.47
CA ARG A 194 -8.96 18.88 16.82
C ARG A 194 -9.63 19.76 17.86
N ARG A 195 -10.33 19.16 18.81
CA ARG A 195 -10.87 19.87 19.97
C ARG A 195 -9.70 20.36 20.83
N THR A 196 -9.66 21.65 21.10
CA THR A 196 -8.83 22.27 22.14
C THR A 196 -9.74 22.51 23.34
N ASP A 197 -9.37 21.91 24.47
CA ASP A 197 -10.02 22.21 25.76
C ASP A 197 -9.98 23.70 26.10
#